data_90ec202f0d73e27e5e32568b494d34e9
#
_entry.id   90ec202f0d73e27e5e32568b494d34e9
#
_cell.length_a   1.000
_cell.length_b   1.000
_cell.length_c   1.000
_cell.angle_alpha   90.00
_cell.angle_beta   90.00
_cell.angle_gamma   90.00
#
_symmetry.space_group_name_H-M   'P 1'
#
loop_
_entity.id
_entity.type
_entity.pdbx_description
1 polymer ?
#
loop_
_entity_poly.entity_id
_entity_poly.type
_entity_poly.pdbx_seq_one_letter_code
_entity_poly.pdbx_strand_id
1 'polypeptide(L)'
;MGADDRCPCGGGRYGACCGPLHAGAPAVTAEALMRSRYSAFALGLGPYLLATWAAATRPRELEVDDGLEWRRLQIVDTARGGPDDGEGVVEFRAAHRSAAGAGVLHERSRFAREAGRWVYLDGDLLD
;
A
#
# COMPACT_ATOMS: atom_id res chain seq x y z
N MET A 1 0.37 17.06 -1.00
CA MET A 1 -0.78 16.60 -1.81
C MET A 1 -2.07 17.12 -1.21
N GLY A 2 -2.91 17.71 -2.03
CA GLY A 2 -4.20 18.25 -1.58
C GLY A 2 -5.32 17.23 -1.72
N ALA A 3 -6.42 17.46 -0.98
CA ALA A 3 -7.58 16.55 -0.98
C ALA A 3 -8.24 16.40 -2.36
N ASP A 4 -8.16 17.45 -3.19
CA ASP A 4 -8.75 17.43 -4.53
C ASP A 4 -7.83 16.86 -5.60
N ASP A 5 -6.57 16.61 -5.28
CA ASP A 5 -5.63 16.01 -6.21
C ASP A 5 -5.96 14.54 -6.43
N ARG A 6 -5.56 14.04 -7.59
CA ARG A 6 -5.75 12.63 -7.91
C ARG A 6 -4.90 11.77 -6.96
N CYS A 7 -5.52 10.74 -6.36
CA CYS A 7 -4.80 9.83 -5.49
C CYS A 7 -3.76 9.03 -6.29
N PRO A 8 -2.52 8.88 -5.78
CA PRO A 8 -1.52 8.08 -6.47
C PRO A 8 -1.97 6.66 -6.82
N CYS A 9 -2.84 6.06 -5.99
CA CYS A 9 -3.31 4.69 -6.23
C CYS A 9 -4.31 4.57 -7.38
N GLY A 10 -4.78 5.69 -7.94
CA GLY A 10 -5.75 5.69 -9.04
C GLY A 10 -7.20 5.52 -8.62
N GLY A 11 -7.49 5.52 -7.33
CA GLY A 11 -8.84 5.27 -6.81
C GLY A 11 -9.75 6.50 -6.73
N GLY A 12 -9.32 7.64 -7.22
CA GLY A 12 -10.11 8.88 -7.20
C GLY A 12 -9.35 10.04 -6.58
N ARG A 13 -10.08 10.95 -5.93
CA ARG A 13 -9.46 12.10 -5.26
C ARG A 13 -8.85 11.68 -3.94
N TYR A 14 -7.69 12.20 -3.63
CA TYR A 14 -6.92 11.82 -2.45
C TYR A 14 -7.74 11.96 -1.15
N GLY A 15 -8.45 13.06 -0.96
CA GLY A 15 -9.24 13.30 0.25
C GLY A 15 -10.43 12.34 0.43
N ALA A 16 -10.82 11.63 -0.63
CA ALA A 16 -11.89 10.62 -0.58
C ALA A 16 -11.34 9.20 -0.82
N CYS A 17 -10.03 9.04 -0.81
CA CYS A 17 -9.38 7.76 -1.10
C CYS A 17 -8.35 7.42 -0.01
N CYS A 18 -7.06 7.59 -0.28
CA CYS A 18 -6.01 7.24 0.68
C CYS A 18 -5.81 8.30 1.77
N GLY A 19 -6.23 9.54 1.54
CA GLY A 19 -6.05 10.63 2.50
C GLY A 19 -6.58 10.32 3.90
N PRO A 20 -7.83 9.87 4.05
CA PRO A 20 -8.38 9.53 5.36
C PRO A 20 -7.58 8.44 6.08
N LEU A 21 -7.08 7.44 5.35
CA LEU A 21 -6.27 6.37 5.94
C LEU A 21 -4.93 6.93 6.44
N HIS A 22 -4.30 7.79 5.63
CA HIS A 22 -3.04 8.45 6.03
C HIS A 22 -3.23 9.35 7.26
N ALA A 23 -4.44 9.85 7.47
CA ALA A 23 -4.79 10.67 8.63
C ALA A 23 -5.20 9.84 9.85
N GLY A 24 -5.22 8.51 9.75
CA GLY A 24 -5.45 7.62 10.89
C GLY A 24 -6.70 6.75 10.82
N ALA A 25 -7.56 6.91 9.80
CA ALA A 25 -8.73 6.05 9.66
C ALA A 25 -8.32 4.61 9.33
N PRO A 26 -8.98 3.59 9.90
CA PRO A 26 -8.66 2.21 9.58
C PRO A 26 -9.13 1.85 8.18
N ALA A 27 -8.35 1.03 7.48
CA ALA A 27 -8.77 0.48 6.20
C ALA A 27 -9.89 -0.56 6.44
N VAL A 28 -10.91 -0.55 5.58
CA VAL A 28 -12.03 -1.48 5.68
C VAL A 28 -11.66 -2.85 5.09
N THR A 29 -10.80 -2.87 4.08
CA THR A 29 -10.38 -4.09 3.40
C THR A 29 -8.87 -4.13 3.24
N ALA A 30 -8.33 -5.34 2.97
CA ALA A 30 -6.92 -5.50 2.68
C ALA A 30 -6.53 -4.72 1.41
N GLU A 31 -7.41 -4.69 0.40
CA GLU A 31 -7.14 -3.91 -0.82
C GLU A 31 -7.04 -2.42 -0.51
N ALA A 32 -7.93 -1.88 0.32
CA ALA A 32 -7.87 -0.47 0.71
C ALA A 32 -6.55 -0.16 1.42
N LEU A 33 -6.09 -1.06 2.30
CA LEU A 33 -4.80 -0.89 2.94
C LEU A 33 -3.67 -0.93 1.93
N MET A 34 -3.69 -1.90 1.01
CA MET A 34 -2.66 -2.01 -0.02
C MET A 34 -2.56 -0.72 -0.84
N ARG A 35 -3.70 -0.17 -1.27
CA ARG A 35 -3.72 1.09 -2.03
C ARG A 35 -3.14 2.25 -1.24
N SER A 36 -3.47 2.34 0.05
CA SER A 36 -2.95 3.39 0.91
C SER A 36 -1.44 3.29 1.13
N ARG A 37 -0.91 2.08 1.19
CA ARG A 37 0.53 1.84 1.31
C ARG A 37 1.26 2.21 0.04
N TYR A 38 0.70 1.86 -1.14
CA TYR A 38 1.26 2.30 -2.41
C TYR A 38 1.35 3.83 -2.46
N SER A 39 0.26 4.53 -2.13
CA SER A 39 0.25 5.99 -2.09
C SER A 39 1.27 6.54 -1.09
N ALA A 40 1.46 5.85 0.05
CA ALA A 40 2.43 6.25 1.05
C ALA A 40 3.87 6.13 0.52
N PHE A 41 4.18 5.09 -0.25
CA PHE A 41 5.47 5.00 -0.93
C PHE A 41 5.65 6.14 -1.93
N ALA A 42 4.62 6.45 -2.71
CA ALA A 42 4.67 7.53 -3.69
C ALA A 42 4.85 8.90 -3.04
N LEU A 43 4.32 9.10 -1.84
CA LEU A 43 4.36 10.38 -1.11
C LEU A 43 5.46 10.45 -0.05
N GLY A 44 6.24 9.39 0.14
CA GLY A 44 7.31 9.37 1.12
C GLY A 44 6.87 9.29 2.57
N LEU A 45 5.73 8.65 2.86
CA LEU A 45 5.17 8.56 4.20
C LEU A 45 5.71 7.35 4.97
N GLY A 46 7.01 7.36 5.28
CA GLY A 46 7.68 6.27 5.99
C GLY A 46 6.99 5.86 7.30
N PRO A 47 6.66 6.81 8.21
CA PRO A 47 5.98 6.45 9.46
C PRO A 47 4.65 5.72 9.27
N TYR A 48 3.87 6.09 8.25
CA TYR A 48 2.62 5.39 7.93
C TYR A 48 2.89 3.93 7.52
N LEU A 49 3.91 3.73 6.70
CA LEU A 49 4.28 2.38 6.25
C LEU A 49 4.67 1.50 7.43
N LEU A 50 5.46 2.03 8.37
CA LEU A 50 5.83 1.30 9.57
C LEU A 50 4.62 1.03 10.48
N ALA A 51 3.73 2.01 10.64
CA ALA A 51 2.55 1.88 11.48
C ALA A 51 1.55 0.83 10.95
N THR A 52 1.54 0.58 9.64
CA THR A 52 0.67 -0.39 8.99
C THR A 52 1.37 -1.70 8.64
N TRP A 53 2.51 -1.95 9.21
CA TRP A 53 3.29 -3.17 9.04
C TRP A 53 3.14 -4.06 10.27
N ALA A 54 2.89 -5.36 10.08
CA ALA A 54 2.74 -6.30 11.20
C ALA A 54 3.98 -6.29 12.08
N ALA A 55 3.79 -6.28 13.39
CA ALA A 55 4.90 -6.21 14.34
C ALA A 55 5.92 -7.34 14.13
N ALA A 56 5.45 -8.53 13.78
CA ALA A 56 6.31 -9.71 13.60
C ALA A 56 7.29 -9.57 12.42
N THR A 57 6.96 -8.77 11.42
CA THR A 57 7.75 -8.65 10.20
C THR A 57 8.24 -7.22 9.94
N ARG A 58 7.86 -6.29 10.79
CA ARG A 58 8.21 -4.86 10.64
C ARG A 58 9.72 -4.66 10.73
N PRO A 59 10.34 -3.98 9.74
CA PRO A 59 11.75 -3.61 9.87
C PRO A 59 11.92 -2.52 10.94
N ARG A 60 13.11 -2.43 11.50
CA ARG A 60 13.42 -1.40 12.51
C ARG A 60 13.36 0.00 11.92
N GLU A 61 13.85 0.11 10.70
CA GLU A 61 13.92 1.37 9.97
C GLU A 61 13.47 1.13 8.54
N LEU A 62 12.88 2.14 7.94
CA LEU A 62 12.45 2.09 6.56
C LEU A 62 12.87 3.39 5.87
N GLU A 63 13.68 3.26 4.82
CA GLU A 63 13.99 4.36 3.93
C GLU A 63 13.10 4.27 2.71
N VAL A 64 12.40 5.37 2.41
CA VAL A 64 11.61 5.47 1.20
C VAL A 64 12.53 6.02 0.11
N ASP A 65 12.65 5.29 -0.99
CA ASP A 65 13.55 5.64 -2.09
C ASP A 65 13.00 6.84 -2.87
N ASP A 66 13.57 8.01 -2.66
CA ASP A 66 13.18 9.25 -3.35
C ASP A 66 13.54 9.25 -4.84
N GLY A 67 14.45 8.38 -5.25
CA GLY A 67 14.83 8.24 -6.65
C GLY A 67 13.86 7.40 -7.46
N LEU A 68 12.88 6.81 -6.81
CA LEU A 68 11.90 5.94 -7.44
C LEU A 68 10.57 6.67 -7.59
N GLU A 69 10.14 6.85 -8.83
CA GLU A 69 8.86 7.49 -9.14
C GLU A 69 7.81 6.43 -9.43
N TRP A 70 6.80 6.32 -8.55
CA TRP A 70 5.69 5.40 -8.73
C TRP A 70 4.69 6.00 -9.71
N ARG A 71 4.39 5.26 -10.79
CA ARG A 71 3.60 5.76 -11.91
C ARG A 71 2.19 5.20 -11.94
N ARG A 72 2.01 3.94 -11.57
CA ARG A 72 0.72 3.28 -11.75
C ARG A 72 0.62 2.05 -10.85
N LEU A 73 -0.55 1.86 -10.26
CA LEU A 73 -0.90 0.66 -9.51
C LEU A 73 -2.00 -0.10 -10.24
N GLN A 74 -1.80 -1.41 -10.42
CA GLN A 74 -2.81 -2.30 -10.97
C GLN A 74 -3.03 -3.43 -9.97
N ILE A 75 -4.27 -3.57 -9.49
CA ILE A 75 -4.65 -4.72 -8.67
C ILE A 75 -4.96 -5.87 -9.62
N VAL A 76 -4.26 -6.98 -9.46
CA VAL A 76 -4.37 -8.15 -10.35
C VAL A 76 -5.37 -9.16 -9.81
N ASP A 77 -5.30 -9.43 -8.50
CA ASP A 77 -6.14 -10.44 -7.86
C ASP A 77 -6.27 -10.14 -6.38
N THR A 78 -7.39 -10.55 -5.79
CA THR A 78 -7.61 -10.48 -4.35
C THR A 78 -8.22 -11.78 -3.87
N ALA A 79 -7.85 -12.22 -2.66
CA ALA A 79 -8.43 -13.39 -2.02
C ALA A 79 -8.71 -13.04 -0.57
N ARG A 80 -9.96 -13.20 -0.14
CA ARG A 80 -10.42 -12.79 1.17
C ARG A 80 -10.12 -11.29 1.39
N GLY A 81 -9.86 -10.87 2.62
CA GLY A 81 -9.51 -9.46 2.90
C GLY A 81 -10.70 -8.51 2.99
N GLY A 82 -11.91 -9.03 3.07
CA GLY A 82 -13.12 -8.23 3.23
C GLY A 82 -13.30 -7.70 4.64
N PRO A 83 -14.37 -6.89 4.88
CA PRO A 83 -14.57 -6.24 6.18
C PRO A 83 -14.65 -7.19 7.36
N ASP A 84 -15.09 -8.44 7.12
CA ASP A 84 -15.28 -9.43 8.18
C ASP A 84 -14.19 -10.51 8.21
N ASP A 85 -13.19 -10.41 7.30
CA ASP A 85 -12.12 -11.39 7.24
C ASP A 85 -10.96 -11.00 8.17
N GLY A 86 -10.27 -12.01 8.69
CA GLY A 86 -9.07 -11.81 9.51
C GLY A 86 -7.77 -11.85 8.72
N GLU A 87 -7.84 -12.31 7.47
CA GLU A 87 -6.69 -12.45 6.57
C GLU A 87 -7.09 -12.05 5.17
N GLY A 88 -6.12 -11.61 4.39
CA GLY A 88 -6.36 -11.27 3.00
C GLY A 88 -5.09 -11.32 2.18
N VAL A 89 -5.28 -11.48 0.88
CA VAL A 89 -4.20 -11.48 -0.11
C VAL A 89 -4.55 -10.48 -1.19
N VAL A 90 -3.56 -9.69 -1.60
CA VAL A 90 -3.70 -8.76 -2.72
C VAL A 90 -2.49 -8.94 -3.62
N GLU A 91 -2.73 -9.30 -4.87
CA GLU A 91 -1.69 -9.34 -5.89
C GLU A 91 -1.77 -8.07 -6.72
N PHE A 92 -0.62 -7.45 -6.97
CA PHE A 92 -0.60 -6.19 -7.69
C PHE A 92 0.65 -6.05 -8.56
N ARG A 93 0.56 -5.15 -9.53
CA ARG A 93 1.69 -4.67 -10.32
C ARG A 93 1.80 -3.17 -10.10
N ALA A 94 2.98 -2.71 -9.76
CA ALA A 94 3.26 -1.29 -9.54
C ALA A 94 4.36 -0.85 -10.49
N ALA A 95 3.99 -0.02 -11.45
CA ALA A 95 4.94 0.52 -12.42
C ALA A 95 5.71 1.67 -11.79
N HIS A 96 7.02 1.70 -12.01
CA HIS A 96 7.88 2.74 -11.47
C HIS A 96 8.94 3.16 -12.48
N ARG A 97 9.57 4.29 -12.22
CA ARG A 97 10.66 4.82 -13.04
C ARG A 97 11.73 5.42 -12.14
N SER A 98 12.98 5.21 -12.54
CA SER A 98 14.14 5.77 -11.87
C SER A 98 15.16 6.18 -12.91
N ALA A 99 16.33 6.67 -12.47
CA ALA A 99 17.46 6.96 -13.35
C ALA A 99 17.90 5.72 -14.15
N ALA A 100 17.66 4.52 -13.62
CA ALA A 100 18.00 3.26 -14.29
C ALA A 100 16.96 2.84 -15.34
N GLY A 101 15.83 3.56 -15.46
CA GLY A 101 14.76 3.26 -16.41
C GLY A 101 13.45 2.87 -15.75
N ALA A 102 12.55 2.29 -16.55
CA ALA A 102 11.24 1.85 -16.09
C ALA A 102 11.29 0.41 -15.60
N GLY A 103 10.44 0.09 -14.60
CA GLY A 103 10.30 -1.26 -14.09
C GLY A 103 8.90 -1.50 -13.54
N VAL A 104 8.64 -2.75 -13.16
CA VAL A 104 7.38 -3.16 -12.55
C VAL A 104 7.67 -4.03 -11.35
N LEU A 105 7.12 -3.64 -10.19
CA LEU A 105 7.09 -4.49 -9.01
C LEU A 105 5.81 -5.32 -9.09
N HIS A 106 5.96 -6.64 -9.14
CA HIS A 106 4.82 -7.58 -9.13
C HIS A 106 4.92 -8.42 -7.87
N GLU A 107 3.95 -8.27 -6.98
CA GLU A 107 3.96 -8.94 -5.69
C GLU A 107 2.58 -9.50 -5.36
N ARG A 108 2.57 -10.64 -4.67
CA ARG A 108 1.36 -11.17 -4.04
C ARG A 108 1.56 -11.02 -2.53
N SER A 109 0.84 -10.08 -1.94
CA SER A 109 1.03 -9.64 -0.55
C SER A 109 0.01 -10.27 0.37
N ARG A 110 0.45 -10.60 1.59
CA ARG A 110 -0.40 -11.13 2.64
C ARG A 110 -0.66 -10.06 3.69
N PHE A 111 -1.91 -10.00 4.14
CA PHE A 111 -2.39 -9.04 5.13
C PHE A 111 -3.08 -9.77 6.28
N ALA A 112 -3.00 -9.20 7.46
CA ALA A 112 -3.61 -9.75 8.67
C ALA A 112 -4.21 -8.61 9.48
N ARG A 113 -4.82 -8.92 10.63
CA ARG A 113 -5.31 -7.90 11.54
C ARG A 113 -4.48 -7.89 12.82
N GLU A 114 -4.19 -6.68 13.31
CA GLU A 114 -3.61 -6.44 14.63
C GLU A 114 -4.50 -5.42 15.34
N ALA A 115 -5.00 -5.78 16.53
CA ALA A 115 -5.94 -4.93 17.27
C ALA A 115 -7.14 -4.50 16.40
N GLY A 116 -7.61 -5.42 15.55
CA GLY A 116 -8.74 -5.19 14.65
C GLY A 116 -8.44 -4.40 13.39
N ARG A 117 -7.21 -3.94 13.20
CA ARG A 117 -6.82 -3.13 12.03
C ARG A 117 -6.02 -3.96 11.04
N TRP A 118 -6.26 -3.72 9.76
CA TRP A 118 -5.47 -4.35 8.70
C TRP A 118 -4.02 -3.88 8.75
N VAL A 119 -3.09 -4.84 8.63
CA VAL A 119 -1.66 -4.57 8.51
C VAL A 119 -1.05 -5.44 7.41
N TYR A 120 0.03 -4.96 6.79
CA TYR A 120 0.81 -5.73 5.83
C TYR A 120 1.67 -6.73 6.60
N LEU A 121 1.63 -7.99 6.21
CA LEU A 121 2.43 -9.04 6.85
C LEU A 121 3.73 -9.28 6.09
N ASP A 122 3.62 -9.79 4.88
CA ASP A 122 4.73 -10.10 3.98
C ASP A 122 4.20 -10.32 2.56
N GLY A 123 5.07 -10.70 1.65
CA GLY A 123 4.64 -10.99 0.29
C GLY A 123 5.67 -11.77 -0.48
N ASP A 124 5.24 -12.31 -1.63
CA ASP A 124 6.10 -13.00 -2.57
C ASP A 124 6.26 -12.16 -3.83
N LEU A 125 7.51 -11.91 -4.21
CA LEU A 125 7.80 -11.23 -5.47
C LEU A 125 7.58 -12.20 -6.63
N LEU A 126 6.90 -11.73 -7.65
CA LEU A 126 6.59 -12.50 -8.86
C LEU A 126 7.26 -11.85 -10.06
N ASP A 127 7.26 -12.54 -11.17
CA ASP A 127 7.90 -12.07 -12.42
C ASP A 127 7.19 -10.88 -13.05
#